data_b4569e60b2844ef8e56b1dd934ca6a78
#
_entry.id   b4569e60b2844ef8e56b1dd934ca6a78
#
_cell.length_a   1.000
_cell.length_b   1.000
_cell.length_c   1.000
_cell.angle_alpha   90.00
_cell.angle_beta   90.00
_cell.angle_gamma   90.00
#
_symmetry.space_group_name_H-M   'P 1'
#
loop_
_entity.id
_entity.type
_entity.pdbx_description
1 polymer ?
#
loop_
_entity_poly.entity_id
_entity_poly.type
_entity_poly.pdbx_seq_one_letter_code
_entity_poly.pdbx_strand_id
1 'polypeptide(L)'
;VINRPDAQIRVGAGAFAGTTTYNTTGTGQTKTTTVPNLGTATFTVRLQNDGNTTQDLTVAGQGTTTRYTVTYKDGPTNITAAVLAGTYPIDDLAPGATHDLTLTIKARAGTPVGNTINRTTTVTSTTNPTIKDTVKATVRRT
;
A
#
# COMPACT_ATOMS: atom_id res chain seq x y z
N VAL A 1 4.06 4.51 -26.06
CA VAL A 1 4.47 4.18 -24.69
C VAL A 1 3.29 4.39 -23.76
N ILE A 2 2.96 3.34 -23.00
CA ILE A 2 1.90 3.39 -22.00
C ILE A 2 2.55 3.20 -20.63
N ASN A 3 2.49 4.22 -19.78
CA ASN A 3 2.91 4.16 -18.38
C ASN A 3 1.67 3.96 -17.52
N ARG A 4 1.53 2.78 -16.92
CA ARG A 4 0.34 2.48 -16.09
C ARG A 4 0.71 1.61 -14.90
N PRO A 5 1.07 2.21 -13.77
CA PRO A 5 1.19 1.46 -12.53
C PRO A 5 -0.19 1.04 -12.02
N ASP A 6 -0.29 -0.18 -11.55
CA ASP A 6 -1.48 -0.74 -10.91
C ASP A 6 -1.12 -1.16 -9.49
N ALA A 7 -1.74 -0.55 -8.50
CA ALA A 7 -1.60 -0.96 -7.11
C ALA A 7 -2.78 -1.85 -6.72
N GLN A 8 -2.49 -2.93 -6.02
CA GLN A 8 -3.48 -3.88 -5.53
C GLN A 8 -3.20 -4.15 -4.05
N ILE A 9 -4.21 -4.54 -3.30
CA ILE A 9 -4.07 -4.79 -1.87
C ILE A 9 -4.85 -6.01 -1.43
N ARG A 10 -4.29 -6.79 -0.50
CA ARG A 10 -4.98 -7.88 0.18
C ARG A 10 -4.67 -7.88 1.67
N VAL A 11 -5.55 -8.52 2.45
CA VAL A 11 -5.33 -8.85 3.86
C VAL A 11 -4.84 -10.28 3.95
N GLY A 12 -3.72 -10.50 4.61
CA GLY A 12 -3.15 -11.84 4.78
C GLY A 12 -2.98 -12.56 3.43
N ALA A 13 -3.54 -13.75 3.32
CA ALA A 13 -3.54 -14.56 2.10
C ALA A 13 -4.83 -14.42 1.27
N GLY A 14 -5.66 -13.41 1.54
CA GLY A 14 -6.92 -13.20 0.84
C GLY A 14 -6.77 -12.72 -0.60
N ALA A 15 -7.88 -12.51 -1.27
CA ALA A 15 -7.89 -11.98 -2.62
C ALA A 15 -7.44 -10.52 -2.68
N PHE A 16 -6.76 -10.14 -3.77
CA PHE A 16 -6.42 -8.75 -4.03
C PHE A 16 -7.64 -7.94 -4.47
N ALA A 17 -7.70 -6.68 -4.02
CA ALA A 17 -8.59 -5.67 -4.55
C ALA A 17 -7.78 -4.67 -5.38
N GLY A 18 -8.41 -4.09 -6.40
CA GLY A 18 -7.82 -3.03 -7.20
C GLY A 18 -7.19 -3.47 -8.52
N THR A 19 -7.24 -4.75 -8.86
CA THR A 19 -6.75 -5.23 -10.17
C THR A 19 -7.44 -4.46 -11.29
N THR A 20 -6.66 -3.81 -12.14
CA THR A 20 -7.13 -2.98 -13.27
C THR A 20 -8.04 -1.81 -12.86
N THR A 21 -7.97 -1.37 -11.62
CA THR A 21 -8.66 -0.18 -11.13
C THR A 21 -7.63 0.90 -10.84
N TYR A 22 -7.84 2.11 -11.35
CA TYR A 22 -6.86 3.19 -11.27
C TYR A 22 -7.52 4.47 -10.74
N ASN A 23 -7.10 4.92 -9.57
CA ASN A 23 -7.54 6.20 -8.98
C ASN A 23 -6.58 6.65 -7.87
N THR A 24 -6.81 7.85 -7.37
CA THR A 24 -6.00 8.44 -6.29
C THR A 24 -6.72 8.46 -4.94
N THR A 25 -7.87 7.80 -4.83
CA THR A 25 -8.70 7.79 -3.62
C THR A 25 -8.73 6.44 -2.91
N GLY A 26 -8.38 5.36 -3.59
CA GLY A 26 -8.52 3.99 -3.10
C GLY A 26 -9.92 3.40 -3.29
N THR A 27 -10.82 4.10 -3.96
CA THR A 27 -12.17 3.59 -4.25
C THR A 27 -12.10 2.32 -5.10
N GLY A 28 -12.75 1.23 -4.64
CA GLY A 28 -12.67 -0.09 -5.27
C GLY A 28 -11.34 -0.80 -5.05
N GLN A 29 -10.43 -0.20 -4.30
CA GLN A 29 -9.09 -0.70 -4.00
C GLN A 29 -8.83 -0.65 -2.49
N THR A 30 -9.83 -0.97 -1.68
CA THR A 30 -9.76 -0.92 -0.23
C THR A 30 -9.92 -2.32 0.35
N LYS A 31 -9.08 -2.65 1.34
CA LYS A 31 -9.26 -3.83 2.19
C LYS A 31 -9.42 -3.41 3.63
N THR A 32 -10.39 -4.02 4.31
CA THR A 32 -10.73 -3.74 5.70
C THR A 32 -10.54 -4.98 6.55
N THR A 33 -9.95 -4.83 7.73
CA THR A 33 -9.85 -5.90 8.71
C THR A 33 -9.95 -5.33 10.12
N THR A 34 -10.08 -6.22 11.10
CA THR A 34 -10.16 -5.87 12.52
C THR A 34 -8.98 -6.44 13.28
N VAL A 35 -8.60 -5.78 14.37
CA VAL A 35 -7.54 -6.25 15.27
C VAL A 35 -7.95 -6.08 16.73
N PRO A 36 -7.54 -7.00 17.64
CA PRO A 36 -7.69 -6.81 19.08
C PRO A 36 -6.67 -5.77 19.59
N ASN A 37 -6.74 -5.50 20.89
CA ASN A 37 -5.72 -4.67 21.56
C ASN A 37 -4.32 -5.24 21.29
N LEU A 38 -3.38 -4.37 20.89
CA LEU A 38 -2.01 -4.75 20.50
C LEU A 38 -1.93 -5.68 19.28
N GLY A 39 -3.06 -5.96 18.63
CA GLY A 39 -3.10 -6.80 17.43
C GLY A 39 -2.53 -6.09 16.20
N THR A 40 -2.01 -6.89 15.28
CA THR A 40 -1.41 -6.41 14.02
C THR A 40 -2.18 -6.93 12.83
N ALA A 41 -2.58 -6.03 11.93
CA ALA A 41 -3.09 -6.38 10.61
C ALA A 41 -1.93 -6.37 9.61
N THR A 42 -1.88 -7.39 8.76
CA THR A 42 -0.86 -7.50 7.71
C THR A 42 -1.52 -7.44 6.34
N PHE A 43 -1.08 -6.50 5.53
CA PHE A 43 -1.52 -6.31 4.15
C PHE A 43 -0.35 -6.57 3.20
N THR A 44 -0.65 -7.12 2.03
CA THR A 44 0.27 -7.10 0.89
C THR A 44 -0.20 -6.01 -0.06
N VAL A 45 0.70 -5.08 -0.39
CA VAL A 45 0.50 -4.09 -1.45
C VAL A 45 1.29 -4.58 -2.65
N ARG A 46 0.59 -4.95 -3.72
CA ARG A 46 1.20 -5.42 -4.96
C ARG A 46 1.21 -4.29 -5.97
N LEU A 47 2.38 -4.03 -6.53
CA LEU A 47 2.57 -3.07 -7.60
C LEU A 47 2.79 -3.84 -8.89
N GLN A 48 1.98 -3.53 -9.90
CA GLN A 48 2.08 -4.16 -11.21
C GLN A 48 2.31 -3.11 -12.29
N ASN A 49 3.12 -3.46 -13.27
CA ASN A 49 3.28 -2.63 -14.45
C ASN A 49 2.26 -3.07 -15.51
N ASP A 50 1.15 -2.35 -15.61
CA ASP A 50 0.12 -2.56 -16.61
C ASP A 50 0.38 -1.78 -17.90
N GLY A 51 1.53 -1.14 -18.00
CA GLY A 51 2.00 -0.47 -19.21
C GLY A 51 2.61 -1.45 -20.20
N ASN A 52 3.18 -0.91 -21.28
CA ASN A 52 3.78 -1.70 -22.36
C ASN A 52 5.30 -1.54 -22.46
N THR A 53 5.93 -0.85 -21.51
CA THR A 53 7.39 -0.69 -21.43
C THR A 53 7.83 -0.91 -19.98
N THR A 54 9.11 -1.26 -19.79
CA THR A 54 9.72 -1.32 -18.45
C THR A 54 9.60 0.05 -17.76
N GLN A 55 9.20 0.06 -16.49
CA GLN A 55 8.97 1.29 -15.75
C GLN A 55 9.75 1.33 -14.43
N ASP A 56 10.12 2.55 -14.06
CA ASP A 56 10.52 2.88 -12.71
C ASP A 56 9.33 3.55 -12.00
N LEU A 57 9.06 3.10 -10.79
CA LEU A 57 7.93 3.58 -9.98
C LEU A 57 8.45 4.12 -8.66
N THR A 58 7.68 5.02 -8.04
CA THR A 58 7.90 5.44 -6.67
C THR A 58 6.68 5.13 -5.82
N VAL A 59 6.91 4.81 -4.56
CA VAL A 59 5.86 4.46 -3.60
C VAL A 59 5.84 5.50 -2.49
N ALA A 60 4.63 5.99 -2.20
CA ALA A 60 4.35 6.88 -1.09
C ALA A 60 3.25 6.31 -0.22
N GLY A 61 3.32 6.52 1.07
CA GLY A 61 2.30 6.03 1.99
C GLY A 61 2.18 6.87 3.25
N GLN A 62 1.09 6.67 3.97
CA GLN A 62 0.81 7.34 5.23
C GLN A 62 1.35 6.52 6.40
N GLY A 63 1.76 7.21 7.46
CA GLY A 63 2.52 6.60 8.55
C GLY A 63 1.74 6.40 9.85
N THR A 64 2.53 6.19 10.91
CA THR A 64 2.10 5.98 12.28
C THR A 64 1.28 7.16 12.81
N THR A 65 0.26 6.83 13.59
CA THR A 65 -0.56 7.78 14.35
C THR A 65 -0.36 7.57 15.86
N THR A 66 -1.08 8.33 16.68
CA THR A 66 -1.05 8.14 18.13
C THR A 66 -1.62 6.79 18.58
N ARG A 67 -2.48 6.17 17.77
CA ARG A 67 -3.22 4.95 18.11
C ARG A 67 -2.74 3.71 17.37
N TYR A 68 -2.01 3.87 16.26
CA TYR A 68 -1.55 2.76 15.42
C TYR A 68 -0.11 2.97 14.98
N THR A 69 0.65 1.89 15.00
CA THR A 69 1.98 1.85 14.41
C THR A 69 1.90 1.30 13.01
N VAL A 70 2.42 2.04 12.03
CA VAL A 70 2.39 1.68 10.61
C VAL A 70 3.80 1.42 10.12
N THR A 71 4.03 0.25 9.52
CA THR A 71 5.35 -0.16 9.01
C THR A 71 5.23 -0.69 7.60
N TYR A 72 6.14 -0.28 6.74
CA TYR A 72 6.28 -0.78 5.37
C TYR A 72 7.59 -1.56 5.24
N LYS A 73 7.52 -2.73 4.59
CA LYS A 73 8.70 -3.57 4.33
C LYS A 73 8.73 -4.04 2.89
N ASP A 74 9.94 -4.17 2.38
CA ASP A 74 10.24 -4.87 1.13
C ASP A 74 11.08 -6.12 1.49
N GLY A 75 10.44 -7.29 1.45
CA GLY A 75 11.02 -8.48 2.05
C GLY A 75 11.33 -8.24 3.54
N PRO A 76 12.57 -8.48 4.01
CA PRO A 76 12.95 -8.25 5.40
C PRO A 76 13.32 -6.79 5.69
N THR A 77 13.45 -5.96 4.66
CA THR A 77 13.96 -4.59 4.79
C THR A 77 12.85 -3.63 5.18
N ASN A 78 13.05 -2.86 6.26
CA ASN A 78 12.13 -1.79 6.65
C ASN A 78 12.36 -0.58 5.74
N ILE A 79 11.32 -0.20 5.00
CA ILE A 79 11.35 0.89 4.03
C ILE A 79 10.43 2.05 4.43
N THR A 80 9.96 2.06 5.68
CA THR A 80 8.96 3.01 6.15
C THR A 80 9.37 4.46 5.92
N ALA A 81 10.61 4.83 6.24
CA ALA A 81 11.07 6.22 6.06
C ALA A 81 11.01 6.68 4.60
N ALA A 82 11.44 5.85 3.66
CA ALA A 82 11.40 6.18 2.23
C ALA A 82 9.98 6.24 1.69
N VAL A 83 9.09 5.34 2.13
CA VAL A 83 7.68 5.36 1.75
C VAL A 83 6.98 6.61 2.27
N LEU A 84 7.23 7.01 3.52
CA LEU A 84 6.67 8.25 4.08
C LEU A 84 7.20 9.49 3.36
N ALA A 85 8.44 9.46 2.90
CA ALA A 85 9.02 10.54 2.11
C ALA A 85 8.50 10.57 0.65
N GLY A 86 7.83 9.51 0.21
CA GLY A 86 7.33 9.38 -1.17
C GLY A 86 8.42 9.08 -2.19
N THR A 87 9.55 8.51 -1.74
CA THR A 87 10.74 8.32 -2.58
C THR A 87 11.16 6.87 -2.73
N TYR A 88 10.40 5.90 -2.21
CA TYR A 88 10.81 4.51 -2.31
C TYR A 88 10.74 4.03 -3.77
N PRO A 89 11.87 3.63 -4.38
CA PRO A 89 11.90 3.27 -5.79
C PRO A 89 11.56 1.78 -5.99
N ILE A 90 10.83 1.50 -7.06
CA ILE A 90 10.71 0.17 -7.68
C ILE A 90 11.25 0.33 -9.10
N ASP A 91 12.45 -0.11 -9.32
CA ASP A 91 13.16 0.12 -10.59
C ASP A 91 13.02 -1.08 -11.54
N ASP A 92 13.06 -0.79 -12.82
CA ASP A 92 13.12 -1.79 -13.89
C ASP A 92 11.99 -2.84 -13.84
N LEU A 93 10.78 -2.42 -13.49
CA LEU A 93 9.63 -3.31 -13.48
C LEU A 93 9.15 -3.54 -14.92
N ALA A 94 9.33 -4.77 -15.42
CA ALA A 94 8.94 -5.15 -16.78
C ALA A 94 7.41 -5.13 -16.97
N PRO A 95 6.92 -4.97 -18.22
CA PRO A 95 5.48 -5.04 -18.48
C PRO A 95 4.86 -6.33 -17.94
N GLY A 96 3.78 -6.22 -17.19
CA GLY A 96 3.08 -7.33 -16.55
C GLY A 96 3.74 -7.87 -15.27
N ALA A 97 4.96 -7.44 -14.94
CA ALA A 97 5.65 -7.87 -13.73
C ALA A 97 5.04 -7.21 -12.49
N THR A 98 5.22 -7.89 -11.35
CA THR A 98 4.72 -7.44 -10.05
C THR A 98 5.84 -7.34 -9.03
N HIS A 99 5.66 -6.47 -8.03
CA HIS A 99 6.52 -6.36 -6.86
C HIS A 99 5.65 -6.17 -5.63
N ASP A 100 5.83 -7.02 -4.62
CA ASP A 100 5.00 -7.02 -3.41
C ASP A 100 5.73 -6.33 -2.25
N LEU A 101 5.01 -5.44 -1.57
CA LEU A 101 5.42 -4.82 -0.32
C LEU A 101 4.50 -5.29 0.81
N THR A 102 5.03 -5.31 2.03
CA THR A 102 4.26 -5.64 3.23
C THR A 102 3.94 -4.37 4.01
N LEU A 103 2.66 -4.15 4.30
CA LEU A 103 2.18 -3.08 5.16
C LEU A 103 1.60 -3.70 6.42
N THR A 104 2.13 -3.32 7.58
CA THR A 104 1.56 -3.73 8.87
C THR A 104 1.02 -2.54 9.63
N ILE A 105 -0.15 -2.72 10.24
CA ILE A 105 -0.82 -1.73 11.07
C ILE A 105 -1.13 -2.39 12.41
N LYS A 106 -0.50 -1.93 13.47
CA LYS A 106 -0.64 -2.45 14.82
C LYS A 106 -1.39 -1.47 15.71
N ALA A 107 -2.46 -1.93 16.36
CA ALA A 107 -3.14 -1.15 17.38
C ALA A 107 -2.27 -1.02 18.63
N ARG A 108 -2.04 0.21 19.08
CA ARG A 108 -1.31 0.49 20.33
C ARG A 108 -2.18 0.22 21.54
N ALA A 109 -1.52 0.02 22.68
CA ALA A 109 -2.22 -0.16 23.94
C ALA A 109 -3.19 0.99 24.21
N GLY A 110 -4.42 0.65 24.63
CA GLY A 110 -5.43 1.64 24.98
C GLY A 110 -6.18 2.26 23.79
N THR A 111 -5.93 1.80 22.55
CA THR A 111 -6.76 2.22 21.42
C THR A 111 -8.21 1.79 21.66
N PRO A 112 -9.19 2.71 21.66
CA PRO A 112 -10.58 2.38 21.97
C PRO A 112 -11.17 1.37 21.01
N VAL A 113 -12.04 0.49 21.53
CA VAL A 113 -12.86 -0.40 20.69
C VAL A 113 -13.69 0.43 19.73
N GLY A 114 -13.73 0.01 18.47
CA GLY A 114 -14.45 0.70 17.40
C GLY A 114 -13.64 1.80 16.72
N ASN A 115 -12.47 2.17 17.25
CA ASN A 115 -11.58 3.13 16.58
C ASN A 115 -11.11 2.56 15.24
N THR A 116 -11.07 3.40 14.22
CA THR A 116 -10.73 3.01 12.85
C THR A 116 -9.62 3.91 12.30
N ILE A 117 -8.72 3.30 11.51
CA ILE A 117 -7.68 4.01 10.77
C ILE A 117 -7.77 3.66 9.28
N ASN A 118 -7.55 4.65 8.44
CA ASN A 118 -7.36 4.47 6.99
C ASN A 118 -5.96 4.90 6.62
N ARG A 119 -5.23 4.04 5.90
CA ARG A 119 -3.90 4.35 5.37
C ARG A 119 -3.89 4.12 3.87
N THR A 120 -3.50 5.13 3.13
CA THR A 120 -3.36 5.03 1.67
C THR A 120 -1.90 4.80 1.28
N THR A 121 -1.71 4.01 0.22
CA THR A 121 -0.42 3.79 -0.42
C THR A 121 -0.59 4.11 -1.89
N THR A 122 0.25 4.99 -2.41
CA THR A 122 0.18 5.48 -3.78
C THR A 122 1.44 5.07 -4.54
N VAL A 123 1.26 4.47 -5.70
CA VAL A 123 2.32 4.22 -6.66
C VAL A 123 2.25 5.27 -7.76
N THR A 124 3.41 5.78 -8.17
CA THR A 124 3.52 6.84 -9.17
C THR A 124 4.52 6.43 -10.25
N SER A 125 4.17 6.67 -11.51
CA SER A 125 5.11 6.52 -12.61
C SER A 125 6.19 7.58 -12.53
N THR A 126 7.46 7.19 -12.50
CA THR A 126 8.57 8.16 -12.47
C THR A 126 8.66 8.93 -13.80
N THR A 127 8.40 8.26 -14.92
CA THR A 127 8.42 8.88 -16.26
C THR A 127 7.30 9.89 -16.43
N ASN A 128 6.11 9.61 -15.89
CA ASN A 128 4.97 10.53 -15.93
C ASN A 128 4.32 10.63 -14.55
N PRO A 129 4.78 11.55 -13.69
CA PRO A 129 4.33 11.65 -12.30
C PRO A 129 2.85 12.02 -12.12
N THR A 130 2.13 12.35 -13.17
CA THR A 130 0.68 12.56 -13.10
C THR A 130 -0.10 11.24 -13.10
N ILE A 131 0.55 10.14 -13.48
CA ILE A 131 -0.07 8.81 -13.51
C ILE A 131 0.22 8.12 -12.18
N LYS A 132 -0.85 7.91 -11.42
CA LYS A 132 -0.80 7.36 -10.07
C LYS A 132 -1.93 6.38 -9.86
N ASP A 133 -1.72 5.45 -8.92
CA ASP A 133 -2.77 4.57 -8.44
C ASP A 133 -2.64 4.41 -6.92
N THR A 134 -3.77 4.37 -6.21
CA THR A 134 -3.81 4.37 -4.74
C THR A 134 -4.65 3.24 -4.21
N VAL A 135 -4.11 2.49 -3.27
CA VAL A 135 -4.85 1.50 -2.48
C VAL A 135 -5.06 2.01 -1.05
N LYS A 136 -6.06 1.47 -0.37
CA LYS A 136 -6.40 1.84 1.00
C LYS A 136 -6.50 0.63 1.90
N ALA A 137 -5.82 0.69 3.04
CA ALA A 137 -5.96 -0.24 4.14
C ALA A 137 -6.81 0.40 5.24
N THR A 138 -7.84 -0.31 5.69
CA THR A 138 -8.69 0.12 6.81
C THR A 138 -8.60 -0.91 7.92
N VAL A 139 -8.30 -0.47 9.13
CA VAL A 139 -8.21 -1.32 10.32
C VAL A 139 -9.13 -0.77 11.41
N ARG A 140 -9.92 -1.66 11.99
CA ARG A 140 -10.80 -1.35 13.10
C ARG A 140 -10.39 -2.12 14.35
N ARG A 141 -10.33 -1.45 15.48
CA ARG A 141 -10.06 -2.05 16.79
C ARG A 141 -11.32 -2.72 17.34
N THR A 142 -11.26 -4.01 17.57
CA THR A 142 -12.34 -4.79 18.21
C THR A 142 -12.12 -5.02 19.69
#